data_e3809d73819bd09144a15d74205ebbbc
#
_entry.id   e3809d73819bd09144a15d74205ebbbc
#
_cell.length_a   1.000
_cell.length_b   1.000
_cell.length_c   1.000
_cell.angle_alpha   90.00
_cell.angle_beta   90.00
_cell.angle_gamma   90.00
#
_symmetry.space_group_name_H-M   'P 1'
#
loop_
_entity.id
_entity.type
_entity.pdbx_description
1 polymer ?
#
loop_
_entity_poly.entity_id
_entity_poly.type
_entity_poly.pdbx_seq_one_letter_code
_entity_poly.pdbx_strand_id
1 'polypeptide(L)'
;MKKRVTGIGGVFFKTKDPDKVKEWYNKHLGFNADDYGCSFWWKDIEGNDAMTQWSPFPENTDYFEPSKKDFMMNFRVENLDELLETLKKEGVQVIDKKESYEYGKFGWIVDLEGNKIELWEPVDQAFKQDEPDDK
;
A
#
# COMPACT_ATOMS: atom_id res chain seq x y z
N MET A 1 20.18 13.56 4.89
CA MET A 1 19.40 12.35 5.25
C MET A 1 18.77 11.75 3.99
N LYS A 2 18.88 10.46 3.87
CA LYS A 2 18.22 9.77 2.77
C LYS A 2 16.72 9.92 2.89
N LYS A 3 16.07 10.05 1.77
CA LYS A 3 14.62 10.08 1.75
C LYS A 3 14.10 8.71 2.16
N ARG A 4 13.19 8.67 3.11
CA ARG A 4 12.65 7.40 3.62
C ARG A 4 11.44 6.96 2.81
N VAL A 5 10.42 7.83 2.72
CA VAL A 5 9.21 7.55 1.98
C VAL A 5 9.30 8.22 0.62
N THR A 6 9.04 7.46 -0.44
CA THR A 6 9.15 7.97 -1.81
C THR A 6 7.80 8.25 -2.45
N GLY A 7 6.72 7.85 -1.82
CA GLY A 7 5.38 8.12 -2.35
C GLY A 7 4.32 7.32 -1.62
N ILE A 8 3.08 7.57 -1.99
CA ILE A 8 1.95 6.79 -1.46
C ILE A 8 1.82 5.53 -2.29
N GLY A 9 1.91 4.37 -1.61
CA GLY A 9 1.82 3.09 -2.29
C GLY A 9 0.44 2.50 -2.27
N GLY A 10 -0.40 2.91 -1.31
CA GLY A 10 -1.75 2.40 -1.27
C GLY A 10 -2.65 3.15 -0.31
N VAL A 11 -3.93 3.16 -0.64
CA VAL A 11 -4.98 3.71 0.21
C VAL A 11 -5.98 2.59 0.42
N PHE A 12 -6.07 2.10 1.66
CA PHE A 12 -6.91 0.97 2.02
C PHE A 12 -7.94 1.42 3.04
N PHE A 13 -9.17 0.96 2.88
CA PHE A 13 -10.23 1.38 3.79
C PHE A 13 -11.30 0.30 3.90
N LYS A 14 -11.99 0.31 5.04
CA LYS A 14 -13.06 -0.67 5.31
C LYS A 14 -14.38 -0.19 4.74
N THR A 15 -15.17 -1.15 4.26
CA THR A 15 -16.52 -0.86 3.78
C THR A 15 -17.38 -2.09 4.00
N LYS A 16 -18.68 -1.85 4.11
CA LYS A 16 -19.64 -2.93 4.31
C LYS A 16 -19.72 -3.85 3.10
N ASP A 17 -19.54 -3.29 1.91
CA ASP A 17 -19.68 -4.05 0.68
C ASP A 17 -18.64 -3.61 -0.34
N PRO A 18 -17.45 -4.20 -0.29
CA PRO A 18 -16.38 -3.82 -1.22
C PRO A 18 -16.77 -3.91 -2.70
N ASP A 19 -17.53 -4.93 -3.07
CA ASP A 19 -17.91 -5.10 -4.47
C ASP A 19 -18.80 -3.97 -4.95
N LYS A 20 -19.77 -3.55 -4.13
CA LYS A 20 -20.65 -2.43 -4.49
C LYS A 20 -19.88 -1.13 -4.58
N VAL A 21 -18.91 -0.93 -3.69
CA VAL A 21 -18.08 0.26 -3.72
C VAL A 21 -17.27 0.30 -5.02
N LYS A 22 -16.67 -0.82 -5.40
CA LYS A 22 -15.90 -0.89 -6.65
C LYS A 22 -16.80 -0.61 -7.85
N GLU A 23 -18.00 -1.17 -7.88
CA GLU A 23 -18.94 -0.92 -8.98
C GLU A 23 -19.29 0.56 -9.09
N TRP A 24 -19.52 1.21 -7.95
CA TRP A 24 -19.86 2.62 -7.92
C TRP A 24 -18.73 3.47 -8.51
N TYR A 25 -17.48 3.19 -8.04
CA TYR A 25 -16.33 3.94 -8.52
C TYR A 25 -16.03 3.68 -9.98
N ASN A 26 -16.19 2.44 -10.43
CA ASN A 26 -16.02 2.11 -11.84
C ASN A 26 -17.02 2.87 -12.69
N LYS A 27 -18.28 2.87 -12.28
CA LYS A 27 -19.35 3.49 -13.05
C LYS A 27 -19.24 5.01 -13.08
N HIS A 28 -19.00 5.60 -11.93
CA HIS A 28 -19.10 7.07 -11.81
C HIS A 28 -17.76 7.81 -11.95
N LEU A 29 -16.68 7.18 -11.61
CA LEU A 29 -15.37 7.82 -11.67
C LEU A 29 -14.42 7.19 -12.69
N GLY A 30 -14.89 6.19 -13.41
CA GLY A 30 -14.08 5.59 -14.46
C GLY A 30 -12.92 4.73 -13.94
N PHE A 31 -13.05 4.24 -12.72
CA PHE A 31 -12.05 3.31 -12.20
C PHE A 31 -12.12 1.99 -12.97
N ASN A 32 -11.02 1.26 -12.94
CA ASN A 32 -10.94 -0.06 -13.53
C ASN A 32 -10.60 -1.06 -12.41
N ALA A 33 -11.42 -1.06 -11.37
CA ALA A 33 -11.18 -1.89 -10.19
C ALA A 33 -11.51 -3.35 -10.46
N ASP A 34 -10.65 -4.23 -9.97
CA ASP A 34 -10.82 -5.68 -10.05
C ASP A 34 -10.92 -6.25 -8.63
N ASP A 35 -10.65 -7.55 -8.47
CA ASP A 35 -10.74 -8.19 -7.16
C ASP A 35 -9.80 -7.58 -6.12
N TYR A 36 -8.72 -6.95 -6.57
CA TYR A 36 -7.69 -6.39 -5.68
C TYR A 36 -7.83 -4.89 -5.49
N GLY A 37 -8.70 -4.23 -6.26
CA GLY A 37 -8.86 -2.79 -6.21
C GLY A 37 -8.46 -2.15 -7.52
N CYS A 38 -7.97 -0.93 -7.46
CA CYS A 38 -7.59 -0.18 -8.65
C CYS A 38 -6.15 0.28 -8.53
N SER A 39 -5.38 0.08 -9.60
CA SER A 39 -3.97 0.48 -9.65
C SER A 39 -3.83 1.75 -10.46
N PHE A 40 -3.16 2.74 -9.87
CA PHE A 40 -2.87 4.01 -10.54
C PHE A 40 -1.39 4.11 -10.81
N TRP A 41 -1.01 4.23 -12.07
CA TRP A 41 0.40 4.33 -12.47
C TRP A 41 0.82 5.78 -12.63
N TRP A 42 2.05 6.06 -12.20
CA TRP A 42 2.61 7.42 -12.28
C TRP A 42 4.12 7.32 -12.43
N LYS A 43 4.77 8.45 -12.62
CA LYS A 43 6.24 8.50 -12.74
C LYS A 43 6.81 9.11 -11.48
N ASP A 44 7.83 8.46 -10.92
CA ASP A 44 8.51 9.05 -9.78
C ASP A 44 9.46 10.17 -10.24
N ILE A 45 10.18 10.77 -9.29
CA ILE A 45 11.01 11.91 -9.58
C ILE A 45 12.17 11.57 -10.53
N GLU A 46 12.52 10.29 -10.61
CA GLU A 46 13.58 9.82 -11.50
C GLU A 46 13.06 9.33 -12.84
N GLY A 47 11.76 9.44 -13.06
CA GLY A 47 11.14 9.03 -14.29
C GLY A 47 10.78 7.55 -14.36
N ASN A 48 10.89 6.83 -13.25
CA ASN A 48 10.53 5.41 -13.22
C ASN A 48 9.04 5.24 -12.98
N ASP A 49 8.50 4.17 -13.54
CA ASP A 49 7.09 3.84 -13.33
C ASP A 49 6.89 3.41 -11.89
N ALA A 50 5.83 3.91 -11.29
CA ALA A 50 5.45 3.59 -9.93
C ALA A 50 3.93 3.40 -9.87
N MET A 51 3.48 2.64 -8.89
CA MET A 51 2.06 2.31 -8.76
C MET A 51 1.55 2.67 -7.39
N THR A 52 0.32 3.18 -7.33
CA THR A 52 -0.42 3.37 -6.10
C THR A 52 -1.69 2.54 -6.18
N GLN A 53 -1.97 1.75 -5.15
CA GLN A 53 -3.12 0.86 -5.12
C GLN A 53 -4.24 1.46 -4.27
N TRP A 54 -5.46 1.44 -4.81
CA TRP A 54 -6.66 1.83 -4.09
C TRP A 54 -7.47 0.56 -3.83
N SER A 55 -7.77 0.24 -2.57
CA SER A 55 -8.42 -1.02 -2.23
C SER A 55 -9.43 -0.90 -1.11
N PRO A 56 -10.70 -1.16 -1.38
CA PRO A 56 -11.69 -1.33 -0.30
C PRO A 56 -11.55 -2.73 0.29
N PHE A 57 -11.68 -2.82 1.61
CA PHE A 57 -11.59 -4.06 2.37
C PHE A 57 -12.92 -4.29 3.08
N PRO A 58 -13.26 -5.56 3.37
CA PRO A 58 -14.45 -5.83 4.18
C PRO A 58 -14.32 -5.20 5.55
N GLU A 59 -15.44 -4.72 6.11
CA GLU A 59 -15.39 -4.03 7.41
C GLU A 59 -14.92 -4.93 8.55
N ASN A 60 -15.03 -6.25 8.40
CA ASN A 60 -14.59 -7.19 9.44
C ASN A 60 -13.16 -7.68 9.25
N THR A 61 -12.39 -7.07 8.35
CA THR A 61 -11.00 -7.47 8.16
C THR A 61 -10.19 -7.20 9.42
N ASP A 62 -9.23 -8.09 9.71
CA ASP A 62 -8.30 -7.88 10.80
C ASP A 62 -6.95 -7.35 10.29
N TYR A 63 -6.86 -7.06 9.00
CA TYR A 63 -5.59 -6.67 8.37
C TYR A 63 -5.05 -5.35 8.92
N PHE A 64 -5.94 -4.48 9.40
CA PHE A 64 -5.52 -3.17 9.92
C PHE A 64 -5.16 -3.20 11.41
N GLU A 65 -5.40 -4.33 12.09
CA GLU A 65 -5.07 -4.40 13.51
C GLU A 65 -3.56 -4.31 13.72
N PRO A 66 -3.10 -3.70 14.80
CA PRO A 66 -3.86 -3.31 16.00
C PRO A 66 -4.59 -1.97 15.91
N SER A 67 -4.61 -1.30 14.77
CA SER A 67 -5.33 -0.05 14.60
C SER A 67 -6.84 -0.29 14.70
N LYS A 68 -7.55 0.68 15.29
CA LYS A 68 -9.01 0.66 15.35
C LYS A 68 -9.63 1.55 14.29
N LYS A 69 -8.81 2.12 13.41
CA LYS A 69 -9.30 3.00 12.35
C LYS A 69 -9.82 2.19 11.18
N ASP A 70 -10.64 2.84 10.36
CA ASP A 70 -11.25 2.20 9.21
C ASP A 70 -10.40 2.31 7.94
N PHE A 71 -9.18 2.78 8.09
CA PHE A 71 -8.27 2.93 6.95
C PHE A 71 -6.86 2.51 7.33
N MET A 72 -6.06 2.22 6.31
CA MET A 72 -4.63 2.00 6.48
C MET A 72 -3.93 2.56 5.26
N MET A 73 -2.86 3.33 5.49
CA MET A 73 -2.05 3.87 4.42
C MET A 73 -0.85 2.97 4.17
N ASN A 74 -0.46 2.87 2.91
CA ASN A 74 0.77 2.20 2.50
C ASN A 74 1.69 3.25 1.90
N PHE A 75 2.94 3.26 2.34
CA PHE A 75 3.96 4.16 1.82
C PHE A 75 5.08 3.37 1.16
N ARG A 76 5.52 3.86 0.00
CA ARG A 76 6.62 3.26 -0.75
C ARG A 76 7.95 3.73 -0.15
N VAL A 77 8.89 2.79 0.00
CA VAL A 77 10.22 3.10 0.58
C VAL A 77 11.29 2.46 -0.30
N GLU A 78 12.52 2.95 -0.20
CA GLU A 78 13.63 2.42 -0.99
C GLU A 78 14.30 1.21 -0.34
N ASN A 79 14.46 1.21 0.98
CA ASN A 79 15.14 0.15 1.69
C ASN A 79 14.38 -0.16 2.97
N LEU A 80 13.51 -1.15 2.89
CA LEU A 80 12.62 -1.48 4.00
C LEU A 80 13.38 -1.97 5.23
N ASP A 81 14.32 -2.90 5.04
CA ASP A 81 15.02 -3.50 6.17
C ASP A 81 15.81 -2.45 6.96
N GLU A 82 16.51 -1.58 6.25
CA GLU A 82 17.28 -0.52 6.89
C GLU A 82 16.34 0.46 7.61
N LEU A 83 15.25 0.81 6.97
CA LEU A 83 14.29 1.75 7.56
C LEU A 83 13.68 1.19 8.82
N LEU A 84 13.24 -0.08 8.82
CA LEU A 84 12.66 -0.68 10.01
C LEU A 84 13.64 -0.71 11.18
N GLU A 85 14.91 -1.00 10.92
CA GLU A 85 15.92 -0.98 11.97
C GLU A 85 16.12 0.42 12.52
N THR A 86 16.17 1.41 11.65
CA THR A 86 16.30 2.80 12.04
C THR A 86 15.11 3.25 12.88
N LEU A 87 13.91 2.89 12.47
CA LEU A 87 12.71 3.27 13.20
C LEU A 87 12.66 2.63 14.58
N LYS A 88 13.11 1.38 14.71
CA LYS A 88 13.19 0.74 16.02
C LYS A 88 14.12 1.53 16.94
N LYS A 89 15.25 1.97 16.43
CA LYS A 89 16.22 2.75 17.23
C LYS A 89 15.63 4.09 17.63
N GLU A 90 14.73 4.64 16.83
CA GLU A 90 14.07 5.89 17.14
C GLU A 90 12.89 5.74 18.08
N GLY A 91 12.58 4.52 18.49
CA GLY A 91 11.49 4.25 19.42
C GLY A 91 10.13 4.07 18.78
N VAL A 92 10.08 3.91 17.47
CA VAL A 92 8.81 3.68 16.76
C VAL A 92 8.38 2.23 16.98
N GLN A 93 7.09 2.03 17.19
CA GLN A 93 6.54 0.68 17.32
C GLN A 93 6.56 0.00 15.96
N VAL A 94 7.41 -1.00 15.82
CA VAL A 94 7.51 -1.81 14.60
C VAL A 94 6.85 -3.15 14.88
N ILE A 95 5.91 -3.54 14.02
CA ILE A 95 5.23 -4.82 14.18
C ILE A 95 6.21 -5.92 13.75
N ASP A 96 6.34 -6.96 14.59
CA ASP A 96 7.32 -8.01 14.37
C ASP A 96 6.83 -9.01 13.33
N LYS A 97 6.77 -8.53 12.08
CA LYS A 97 6.33 -9.32 10.94
C LYS A 97 6.83 -8.64 9.67
N LYS A 98 7.40 -9.42 8.77
CA LYS A 98 7.78 -8.96 7.44
C LYS A 98 7.33 -9.99 6.45
N GLU A 99 6.95 -9.55 5.25
CA GLU A 99 6.54 -10.43 4.17
C GLU A 99 7.29 -10.03 2.91
N SER A 100 7.60 -11.02 2.10
CA SER A 100 8.33 -10.81 0.87
C SER A 100 7.65 -11.59 -0.25
N TYR A 101 7.37 -10.90 -1.34
CA TYR A 101 6.72 -11.48 -2.52
C TYR A 101 7.46 -11.00 -3.76
N GLU A 102 7.09 -11.51 -4.92
CA GLU A 102 7.73 -11.07 -6.15
C GLU A 102 7.47 -9.59 -6.45
N TYR A 103 6.39 -9.03 -5.90
CA TYR A 103 6.05 -7.61 -6.10
C TYR A 103 6.58 -6.71 -4.99
N GLY A 104 7.38 -7.23 -4.09
CA GLY A 104 8.09 -6.41 -3.11
C GLY A 104 8.07 -6.95 -1.70
N LYS A 105 8.68 -6.18 -0.81
CA LYS A 105 8.74 -6.50 0.61
C LYS A 105 7.82 -5.59 1.40
N PHE A 106 7.21 -6.13 2.44
CA PHE A 106 6.25 -5.40 3.27
C PHE A 106 6.63 -5.49 4.74
N GLY A 107 6.46 -4.38 5.45
CA GLY A 107 6.59 -4.32 6.89
C GLY A 107 5.57 -3.35 7.43
N TRP A 108 5.39 -3.33 8.76
CA TRP A 108 4.33 -2.53 9.36
C TRP A 108 4.82 -1.83 10.60
N ILE A 109 4.35 -0.61 10.79
CA ILE A 109 4.63 0.19 11.98
C ILE A 109 3.32 0.78 12.48
N VAL A 110 3.37 1.37 13.68
CA VAL A 110 2.22 2.07 14.26
C VAL A 110 2.65 3.49 14.55
N ASP A 111 1.85 4.46 14.11
CA ASP A 111 2.20 5.87 14.32
C ASP A 111 1.75 6.35 15.70
N LEU A 112 1.96 7.63 15.96
CA LEU A 112 1.69 8.20 17.30
C LEU A 112 0.20 8.24 17.64
N GLU A 113 -0.67 8.09 16.65
CA GLU A 113 -2.12 8.08 16.84
C GLU A 113 -2.71 6.67 16.85
N GLY A 114 -1.84 5.66 16.78
CA GLY A 114 -2.30 4.28 16.76
C GLY A 114 -2.69 3.77 15.39
N ASN A 115 -2.39 4.49 14.32
CA ASN A 115 -2.67 4.04 12.97
C ASN A 115 -1.62 3.05 12.54
N LYS A 116 -2.05 1.91 12.00
CA LYS A 116 -1.14 0.97 11.37
C LYS A 116 -0.74 1.52 10.01
N ILE A 117 0.54 1.46 9.70
CA ILE A 117 1.07 1.91 8.44
C ILE A 117 1.79 0.74 7.80
N GLU A 118 1.50 0.49 6.53
CA GLU A 118 2.22 -0.50 5.76
C GLU A 118 3.35 0.18 4.99
N LEU A 119 4.55 -0.36 5.11
CA LEU A 119 5.71 0.13 4.38
C LEU A 119 6.06 -0.91 3.32
N TRP A 120 6.27 -0.45 2.11
CA TRP A 120 6.43 -1.31 0.94
C TRP A 120 7.67 -0.92 0.15
N GLU A 121 8.59 -1.87 0.02
CA GLU A 121 9.72 -1.71 -0.90
C GLU A 121 9.29 -2.39 -2.19
N PRO A 122 8.85 -1.63 -3.20
CA PRO A 122 8.17 -2.21 -4.33
C PRO A 122 9.08 -2.78 -5.40
N VAL A 123 8.53 -3.74 -6.13
CA VAL A 123 9.07 -4.21 -7.40
C VAL A 123 7.96 -3.96 -8.41
N ASP A 124 7.85 -2.72 -8.88
CA ASP A 124 6.74 -2.29 -9.76
C ASP A 124 6.68 -3.10 -11.04
N GLN A 125 7.80 -3.55 -11.53
CA GLN A 125 7.87 -4.31 -12.77
C GLN A 125 7.03 -5.59 -12.71
N ALA A 126 6.87 -6.17 -11.52
CA ALA A 126 6.09 -7.39 -11.38
C ALA A 126 4.63 -7.20 -11.74
N PHE A 127 4.09 -5.99 -11.48
CA PHE A 127 2.69 -5.70 -11.80
C PHE A 127 2.47 -5.52 -13.30
N LYS A 128 3.49 -5.03 -13.99
CA LYS A 128 3.39 -4.80 -15.43
C LYS A 128 3.33 -6.09 -16.21
N GLN A 129 3.89 -7.17 -15.67
CA GLN A 129 3.91 -8.45 -16.35
C GLN A 129 2.52 -9.05 -16.52
N ASP A 130 1.59 -8.64 -15.67
CA ASP A 130 0.23 -9.18 -15.69
C ASP A 130 -0.72 -8.33 -16.51
N GLU A 131 -0.26 -7.21 -17.05
CA GLU A 131 -1.10 -6.34 -17.84
C GLU A 131 -1.10 -6.74 -19.31
N PRO A 132 -2.25 -6.62 -19.98
CA PRO A 132 -2.28 -6.89 -21.41
C PRO A 132 -1.36 -5.95 -22.15
N ASP A 133 -0.70 -6.47 -23.14
CA ASP A 133 0.16 -5.66 -24.00
C ASP A 133 -0.69 -5.08 -25.11
N ASP A 134 -1.24 -3.92 -24.88
CA ASP A 134 -2.15 -3.27 -25.81
C ASP A 134 -1.55 -2.08 -26.53
N LYS A 135 -0.24 -2.07 -26.60
CA LYS A 135 0.48 -0.97 -27.26
C LYS A 135 0.46 -1.09 -28.75
#